data_afe76729a444287e79355bab501e7662
#
_entry.id   afe76729a444287e79355bab501e7662
#
_cell.length_a   1.000
_cell.length_b   1.000
_cell.length_c   1.000
_cell.angle_alpha   90.00
_cell.angle_beta   90.00
_cell.angle_gamma   90.00
#
_symmetry.space_group_name_H-M   'P 1'
#
loop_
_entity.id
_entity.type
_entity.pdbx_description
1 polymer ?
#
loop_
_entity_poly.entity_id
_entity_poly.type
_entity_poly.pdbx_seq_one_letter_code
_entity_poly.pdbx_strand_id
1 'polypeptide(L)'
;MELGAQDAGTGRFGGLGPGMLVHFGGHPLIVERTLRFTGDAQRWTEHRLADDRRGRSLWFEVQEQPTLLLTMYERLPVGEEPTGGRQVDRDGVTYRLAERGAATYRSEERAGPGKRGRLEFVEYASGAARLAYERFDDGPWEVSLGRRVEPAEVEVG
;
A
#
# COMPACT_ATOMS: atom_id res chain seq x y z
N MET A 1 15.79 5.88 26.16
CA MET A 1 16.05 7.00 25.26
C MET A 1 15.98 6.55 23.82
N GLU A 2 16.67 5.51 23.49
CA GLU A 2 16.58 4.94 22.15
C GLU A 2 15.17 4.52 21.78
N LEU A 3 14.40 4.14 22.78
CA LEU A 3 13.00 3.77 22.56
C LEU A 3 12.22 4.93 21.92
N GLY A 4 12.48 6.14 22.39
CA GLY A 4 11.81 7.29 21.82
C GLY A 4 12.11 7.50 20.36
N ALA A 5 13.38 7.31 19.97
CA ALA A 5 13.78 7.47 18.59
C ALA A 5 13.19 6.38 17.70
N GLN A 6 13.17 5.13 18.18
CA GLN A 6 12.56 4.03 17.43
C GLN A 6 11.07 4.25 17.27
N ASP A 7 10.41 4.64 18.33
CA ASP A 7 8.98 4.90 18.28
C ASP A 7 8.64 6.02 17.32
N ALA A 8 9.48 7.04 17.30
CA ALA A 8 9.28 8.16 16.37
C ALA A 8 9.41 7.69 14.91
N GLY A 9 10.29 6.71 14.64
CA GLY A 9 10.48 6.17 13.31
C GLY A 9 9.32 5.33 12.82
N THR A 10 8.83 4.41 13.65
CA THR A 10 7.74 3.51 13.28
C THR A 10 6.37 4.09 13.61
N GLY A 11 6.24 4.70 14.80
CA GLY A 11 4.96 5.20 15.28
C GLY A 11 4.35 6.26 14.39
N ARG A 12 5.18 7.04 13.73
CA ARG A 12 4.70 8.11 12.86
C ARG A 12 3.91 7.58 11.66
N PHE A 13 4.29 6.43 11.12
CA PHE A 13 3.55 5.81 10.03
C PHE A 13 2.41 4.93 10.55
N GLY A 14 2.57 4.31 11.70
CA GLY A 14 1.53 3.49 12.31
C GLY A 14 0.32 4.28 12.75
N GLY A 15 0.50 5.58 13.02
CA GLY A 15 -0.59 6.47 13.42
C GLY A 15 -1.38 7.07 12.28
N LEU A 16 -1.03 6.77 11.02
CA LEU A 16 -1.74 7.32 9.88
C LEU A 16 -3.19 6.86 9.82
N GLY A 17 -4.07 7.76 9.46
CA GLY A 17 -5.48 7.47 9.28
C GLY A 17 -6.16 8.56 8.46
N PRO A 18 -7.46 8.38 8.16
CA PRO A 18 -8.21 9.33 7.32
C PRO A 18 -8.17 10.75 7.85
N GLY A 19 -8.01 11.71 6.96
CA GLY A 19 -7.94 13.12 7.26
C GLY A 19 -6.54 13.66 7.53
N MET A 20 -5.57 12.77 7.72
CA MET A 20 -4.18 13.18 7.95
C MET A 20 -3.48 13.51 6.65
N LEU A 21 -2.42 14.31 6.75
CA LEU A 21 -1.62 14.69 5.58
C LEU A 21 -0.38 13.82 5.46
N VAL A 22 -0.07 13.49 4.22
CA VAL A 22 1.18 12.82 3.85
C VAL A 22 1.86 13.69 2.79
N HIS A 23 3.09 14.11 3.04
CA HIS A 23 3.87 14.86 2.06
C HIS A 23 4.79 13.89 1.33
N PHE A 24 4.66 13.84 0.03
CA PHE A 24 5.48 12.97 -0.81
C PHE A 24 5.84 13.71 -2.09
N GLY A 25 7.15 13.74 -2.40
CA GLY A 25 7.63 14.49 -3.58
C GLY A 25 7.30 15.97 -3.51
N GLY A 26 7.26 16.54 -2.31
CA GLY A 26 6.97 17.96 -2.11
C GLY A 26 5.49 18.33 -2.20
N HIS A 27 4.60 17.33 -2.28
CA HIS A 27 3.17 17.57 -2.40
C HIS A 27 2.42 17.05 -1.17
N PRO A 28 1.54 17.86 -0.57
CA PRO A 28 0.67 17.39 0.50
C PRO A 28 -0.50 16.60 -0.08
N LEU A 29 -0.73 15.41 0.45
CA LEU A 29 -1.82 14.54 0.05
C LEU A 29 -2.62 14.16 1.28
N ILE A 30 -3.94 14.14 1.17
CA ILE A 30 -4.81 13.77 2.28
C ILE A 30 -5.13 12.28 2.20
N VAL A 31 -5.07 11.61 3.35
CA VAL A 31 -5.54 10.23 3.47
C VAL A 31 -7.06 10.23 3.43
N GLU A 32 -7.64 9.60 2.41
CA GLU A 32 -9.09 9.48 2.26
C GLU A 32 -9.63 8.21 2.90
N ARG A 33 -8.85 7.14 2.85
CA ARG A 33 -9.24 5.82 3.33
C ARG A 33 -8.02 5.10 3.84
N THR A 34 -8.18 4.36 4.91
CA THR A 34 -7.16 3.46 5.43
C THR A 34 -7.71 2.05 5.47
N LEU A 35 -6.98 1.12 4.89
CA LEU A 35 -7.27 -0.31 4.97
C LEU A 35 -6.24 -0.93 5.91
N ARG A 36 -6.72 -1.67 6.91
CA ARG A 36 -5.85 -2.37 7.86
C ARG A 36 -5.99 -3.86 7.63
N PHE A 37 -4.88 -4.48 7.25
CA PHE A 37 -4.86 -5.88 6.85
C PHE A 37 -4.22 -6.75 7.92
N THR A 38 -4.80 -7.93 8.11
CA THR A 38 -4.24 -8.97 8.96
C THR A 38 -4.17 -10.26 8.15
N GLY A 39 -2.96 -10.72 7.87
CA GLY A 39 -2.69 -12.00 7.24
C GLY A 39 -2.21 -13.01 8.27
N ASP A 40 -1.73 -14.17 7.79
CA ASP A 40 -1.28 -15.25 8.67
C ASP A 40 -0.05 -14.86 9.49
N ALA A 41 0.90 -14.18 8.88
CA ALA A 41 2.17 -13.85 9.52
C ALA A 41 2.45 -12.34 9.52
N GLN A 42 1.61 -11.54 8.92
CA GLN A 42 1.89 -10.14 8.68
C GLN A 42 0.67 -9.26 8.90
N ARG A 43 0.95 -8.02 9.27
CA ARG A 43 -0.02 -6.94 9.32
C ARG A 43 0.55 -5.77 8.55
N TRP A 44 -0.32 -5.09 7.81
CA TRP A 44 0.09 -3.88 7.08
C TRP A 44 -1.12 -2.98 6.88
N THR A 45 -0.85 -1.76 6.46
CA THR A 45 -1.90 -0.80 6.14
C THR A 45 -1.68 -0.26 4.73
N GLU A 46 -2.77 0.12 4.10
CA GLU A 46 -2.74 0.83 2.81
C GLU A 46 -3.60 2.07 2.95
N HIS A 47 -3.03 3.21 2.57
CA HIS A 47 -3.70 4.50 2.69
C HIS A 47 -3.93 5.08 1.31
N ARG A 48 -5.20 5.31 0.98
CA ARG A 48 -5.52 5.98 -0.27
C ARG A 48 -5.27 7.47 -0.11
N LEU A 49 -4.43 8.01 -0.99
CA LEU A 49 -4.04 9.41 -0.96
C LEU A 49 -4.75 10.16 -2.09
N ALA A 50 -5.42 11.24 -1.74
CA ALA A 50 -6.10 12.06 -2.73
C ALA A 50 -5.06 12.94 -3.44
N ASP A 51 -4.96 12.76 -4.75
CA ASP A 51 -4.14 13.60 -5.62
C ASP A 51 -5.03 14.14 -6.74
N ASP A 52 -5.90 15.09 -6.37
CA ASP A 52 -6.88 15.64 -7.29
C ASP A 52 -6.27 16.41 -8.44
N ARG A 53 -5.05 16.93 -8.24
CA ARG A 53 -4.38 17.74 -9.25
C ARG A 53 -3.97 16.93 -10.48
N ARG A 54 -3.66 15.64 -10.28
CA ARG A 54 -3.10 14.78 -11.33
C ARG A 54 -4.03 13.65 -11.74
N GLY A 55 -5.16 13.50 -11.06
CA GLY A 55 -6.13 12.46 -11.35
C GLY A 55 -5.57 11.05 -11.13
N ARG A 56 -4.54 10.90 -10.28
CA ARG A 56 -3.93 9.59 -10.01
C ARG A 56 -4.55 8.97 -8.78
N SER A 57 -4.64 7.65 -8.77
CA SER A 57 -5.06 6.88 -7.61
C SER A 57 -3.84 6.35 -6.91
N LEU A 58 -3.40 7.05 -5.88
CA LEU A 58 -2.20 6.71 -5.12
C LEU A 58 -2.56 5.98 -3.85
N TRP A 59 -1.76 4.96 -3.53
CA TRP A 59 -1.90 4.19 -2.30
C TRP A 59 -0.54 4.07 -1.63
N PHE A 60 -0.50 4.37 -0.35
CA PHE A 60 0.71 4.30 0.45
C PHE A 60 0.62 3.11 1.38
N GLU A 61 1.48 2.10 1.15
CA GLU A 61 1.51 0.89 1.96
C GLU A 61 2.56 1.02 3.06
N VAL A 62 2.18 0.67 4.27
CA VAL A 62 3.06 0.68 5.44
C VAL A 62 3.06 -0.70 6.08
N GLN A 63 4.22 -1.33 6.16
CA GLN A 63 4.46 -2.54 6.93
C GLN A 63 5.52 -2.22 7.95
N GLU A 64 5.21 -2.36 9.23
CA GLU A 64 6.13 -1.96 10.30
C GLU A 64 6.99 -3.11 10.80
N GLN A 65 6.47 -4.31 10.78
CA GLN A 65 7.16 -5.49 11.32
C GLN A 65 7.33 -6.56 10.26
N PRO A 66 8.41 -7.31 10.26
CA PRO A 66 9.58 -7.23 11.17
C PRO A 66 10.48 -6.04 10.88
N THR A 67 10.35 -5.42 9.72
CA THR A 67 11.12 -4.27 9.27
C THR A 67 10.17 -3.26 8.69
N LEU A 68 10.44 -1.97 8.90
CA LEU A 68 9.64 -0.92 8.28
C LEU A 68 9.84 -0.93 6.77
N LEU A 69 8.78 -1.21 6.04
CA LEU A 69 8.76 -1.20 4.58
C LEU A 69 7.65 -0.25 4.12
N LEU A 70 8.03 0.69 3.30
CA LEU A 70 7.10 1.68 2.73
C LEU A 70 7.07 1.51 1.23
N THR A 71 5.86 1.48 0.67
CA THR A 71 5.69 1.35 -0.78
C THR A 71 4.65 2.34 -1.25
N MET A 72 4.97 3.08 -2.29
CA MET A 72 4.03 3.99 -2.92
C MET A 72 3.54 3.32 -4.20
N TYR A 73 2.22 3.13 -4.30
CA TYR A 73 1.57 2.50 -5.45
C TYR A 73 0.70 3.48 -6.19
N GLU A 74 0.60 3.26 -7.48
CA GLU A 74 -0.40 3.90 -8.32
C GLU A 74 -1.29 2.80 -8.88
N ARG A 75 -2.60 2.87 -8.60
CA ARG A 75 -3.56 1.91 -9.16
C ARG A 75 -3.79 2.21 -10.62
N LEU A 76 -3.70 1.17 -11.45
CA LEU A 76 -3.96 1.33 -12.89
C LEU A 76 -5.47 1.42 -13.13
N PRO A 77 -5.90 2.16 -14.16
CA PRO A 77 -7.33 2.37 -14.40
C PRO A 77 -8.08 1.11 -14.82
N VAL A 78 -7.37 0.12 -15.38
CA VAL A 78 -7.97 -1.13 -15.81
C VAL A 78 -7.34 -2.27 -15.03
N GLY A 79 -8.18 -3.09 -14.40
CA GLY A 79 -7.71 -4.25 -13.64
C GLY A 79 -7.31 -5.39 -14.55
N GLU A 80 -6.49 -6.28 -14.01
CA GLU A 80 -6.04 -7.49 -14.71
C GLU A 80 -5.97 -8.62 -13.69
N GLU A 81 -6.30 -9.82 -14.15
CA GLU A 81 -6.12 -11.01 -13.34
C GLU A 81 -4.67 -11.45 -13.39
N PRO A 82 -4.05 -11.84 -12.26
CA PRO A 82 -2.68 -12.33 -12.28
C PRO A 82 -2.58 -13.64 -13.07
N THR A 83 -1.46 -13.81 -13.77
CA THR A 83 -1.26 -14.98 -14.63
C THR A 83 -1.02 -16.28 -13.86
N GLY A 84 -0.65 -16.19 -12.58
CA GLY A 84 -0.29 -17.34 -11.77
C GLY A 84 1.17 -17.78 -11.92
N GLY A 85 1.93 -17.14 -12.80
CA GLY A 85 3.32 -17.47 -13.02
C GLY A 85 4.23 -16.89 -11.95
N ARG A 86 5.50 -17.36 -11.96
CA ARG A 86 6.53 -16.86 -11.05
C ARG A 86 7.18 -15.58 -11.53
N GLN A 87 6.90 -15.21 -12.76
CA GLN A 87 7.54 -14.08 -13.41
C GLN A 87 6.53 -13.40 -14.34
N VAL A 88 6.57 -12.08 -14.38
CA VAL A 88 5.74 -11.28 -15.26
C VAL A 88 6.63 -10.23 -15.91
N ASP A 89 6.54 -10.11 -17.22
CA ASP A 89 7.20 -9.03 -17.96
C ASP A 89 6.16 -7.95 -18.26
N ARG A 90 6.50 -6.72 -17.91
CA ARG A 90 5.61 -5.58 -18.17
C ARG A 90 6.45 -4.36 -18.47
N ASP A 91 6.17 -3.73 -19.61
CA ASP A 91 6.86 -2.50 -20.05
C ASP A 91 8.38 -2.62 -20.02
N GLY A 92 8.91 -3.78 -20.43
CA GLY A 92 10.33 -4.02 -20.47
C GLY A 92 10.97 -4.38 -19.13
N VAL A 93 10.17 -4.50 -18.08
CA VAL A 93 10.66 -4.88 -16.74
C VAL A 93 10.21 -6.29 -16.42
N THR A 94 11.15 -7.11 -15.95
CA THR A 94 10.86 -8.48 -15.50
C THR A 94 10.66 -8.45 -13.99
N TYR A 95 9.44 -8.76 -13.58
CA TYR A 95 9.08 -8.87 -12.17
C TYR A 95 9.04 -10.33 -11.75
N ARG A 96 9.52 -10.62 -10.55
CA ARG A 96 9.49 -11.98 -10.00
C ARG A 96 8.53 -12.06 -8.84
N LEU A 97 7.87 -13.20 -8.71
CA LEU A 97 6.92 -13.42 -7.60
C LEU A 97 7.64 -13.24 -6.27
N ALA A 98 7.13 -12.31 -5.47
CA ALA A 98 7.65 -12.01 -4.14
C ALA A 98 6.76 -12.62 -3.05
N GLU A 99 5.44 -12.49 -3.20
CA GLU A 99 4.52 -12.94 -2.18
C GLU A 99 3.14 -13.15 -2.78
N ARG A 100 2.41 -14.12 -2.24
CA ARG A 100 0.98 -14.27 -2.53
C ARG A 100 0.29 -14.74 -1.26
N GLY A 101 -0.99 -14.43 -1.13
CA GLY A 101 -1.73 -14.88 0.03
C GLY A 101 -3.11 -14.26 0.12
N ALA A 102 -3.67 -14.38 1.32
CA ALA A 102 -4.95 -13.83 1.64
C ALA A 102 -4.87 -13.14 3.01
N ALA A 103 -5.76 -12.20 3.22
CA ALA A 103 -5.84 -11.46 4.47
C ALA A 103 -7.27 -11.05 4.71
N THR A 104 -7.57 -10.68 5.95
CA THR A 104 -8.79 -9.96 6.26
C THR A 104 -8.45 -8.48 6.38
N TYR A 105 -9.44 -7.63 6.13
CA TYR A 105 -9.25 -6.20 6.29
C TYR A 105 -10.41 -5.53 6.96
N ARG A 106 -10.13 -4.36 7.52
CA ARG A 106 -11.16 -3.39 7.91
C ARG A 106 -10.75 -2.04 7.37
N SER A 107 -11.73 -1.28 6.93
CA SER A 107 -11.47 0.05 6.40
C SER A 107 -11.89 1.12 7.40
N GLU A 108 -11.19 2.25 7.33
CA GLU A 108 -11.55 3.49 8.00
C GLU A 108 -11.72 4.53 6.91
N GLU A 109 -12.88 5.16 6.89
CA GLU A 109 -13.20 6.12 5.85
C GLU A 109 -13.11 7.53 6.42
N ARG A 110 -12.77 8.49 5.59
CA ARG A 110 -12.81 9.90 5.99
C ARG A 110 -14.24 10.35 6.27
N ALA A 111 -15.20 9.77 5.58
CA ALA A 111 -16.62 10.04 5.78
C ALA A 111 -17.38 8.72 5.69
N GLY A 112 -18.32 8.50 6.61
CA GLY A 112 -19.15 7.31 6.61
C GLY A 112 -18.53 6.15 7.35
N PRO A 113 -19.28 5.04 7.45
CA PRO A 113 -18.82 3.85 8.17
C PRO A 113 -17.78 3.08 7.38
N GLY A 114 -16.93 2.36 8.11
CA GLY A 114 -15.97 1.45 7.49
C GLY A 114 -16.59 0.12 7.10
N LYS A 115 -15.79 -0.68 6.43
CA LYS A 115 -16.15 -2.03 5.99
C LYS A 115 -15.18 -3.05 6.53
N ARG A 116 -15.59 -4.31 6.50
CA ARG A 116 -14.73 -5.47 6.76
C ARG A 116 -14.85 -6.43 5.59
N GLY A 117 -13.78 -7.16 5.30
CA GLY A 117 -13.82 -8.11 4.21
C GLY A 117 -12.55 -8.91 4.08
N ARG A 118 -12.35 -9.46 2.89
CA ARG A 118 -11.23 -10.34 2.58
C ARG A 118 -10.48 -9.82 1.37
N LEU A 119 -9.16 -10.06 1.40
CA LEU A 119 -8.26 -9.74 0.31
C LEU A 119 -7.56 -11.00 -0.17
N GLU A 120 -7.46 -11.16 -1.48
CA GLU A 120 -6.47 -12.03 -2.11
C GLU A 120 -5.43 -11.14 -2.77
N PHE A 121 -4.16 -11.51 -2.68
CA PHE A 121 -3.13 -10.68 -3.29
C PHE A 121 -2.00 -11.51 -3.89
N VAL A 122 -1.37 -10.95 -4.91
CA VAL A 122 -0.16 -11.49 -5.53
C VAL A 122 0.77 -10.31 -5.80
N GLU A 123 1.97 -10.36 -5.25
CA GLU A 123 2.95 -9.29 -5.40
C GLU A 123 4.18 -9.79 -6.12
N TYR A 124 4.63 -8.99 -7.08
CA TYR A 124 5.86 -9.24 -7.83
C TYR A 124 6.81 -8.07 -7.61
N ALA A 125 8.11 -8.35 -7.71
CA ALA A 125 9.15 -7.36 -7.45
C ALA A 125 10.25 -7.39 -8.50
N SER A 126 10.83 -6.22 -8.74
CA SER A 126 12.04 -6.06 -9.54
C SER A 126 12.85 -4.92 -8.91
N GLY A 127 13.87 -5.27 -8.10
CA GLY A 127 14.56 -4.26 -7.31
C GLY A 127 13.59 -3.53 -6.39
N ALA A 128 13.57 -2.21 -6.45
CA ALA A 128 12.64 -1.40 -5.68
C ALA A 128 11.23 -1.36 -6.29
N ALA A 129 11.08 -1.76 -7.55
CA ALA A 129 9.78 -1.74 -8.23
C ALA A 129 8.87 -2.86 -7.76
N ARG A 130 7.58 -2.59 -7.70
CA ARG A 130 6.54 -3.53 -7.29
C ARG A 130 5.42 -3.55 -8.30
N LEU A 131 4.84 -4.74 -8.47
CA LEU A 131 3.64 -4.95 -9.26
C LEU A 131 2.71 -5.77 -8.39
N ALA A 132 1.57 -5.20 -8.00
CA ALA A 132 0.67 -5.83 -7.06
C ALA A 132 -0.70 -6.06 -7.68
N TYR A 133 -1.23 -7.25 -7.48
CA TYR A 133 -2.59 -7.62 -7.86
C TYR A 133 -3.38 -7.85 -6.58
N GLU A 134 -4.58 -7.26 -6.51
CA GLU A 134 -5.44 -7.38 -5.34
C GLU A 134 -6.87 -7.66 -5.77
N ARG A 135 -7.53 -8.52 -5.03
CA ARG A 135 -8.95 -8.81 -5.23
C ARG A 135 -9.66 -8.75 -3.89
N PHE A 136 -10.60 -7.82 -3.79
CA PHE A 136 -11.38 -7.60 -2.57
C PHE A 136 -12.72 -8.32 -2.66
N ASP A 137 -13.05 -9.13 -1.66
CA ASP A 137 -14.37 -9.75 -1.49
C ASP A 137 -14.86 -10.50 -2.73
N ASP A 138 -13.95 -11.24 -3.37
CA ASP A 138 -14.23 -12.00 -4.58
C ASP A 138 -14.71 -11.13 -5.75
N GLY A 139 -14.43 -9.84 -5.71
CA GLY A 139 -14.73 -8.91 -6.78
C GLY A 139 -13.70 -8.97 -7.90
N PRO A 140 -13.63 -7.92 -8.74
CA PRO A 140 -12.66 -7.88 -9.83
C PRO A 140 -11.24 -7.68 -9.30
N TRP A 141 -10.26 -8.19 -10.05
CA TRP A 141 -8.86 -7.97 -9.75
C TRP A 141 -8.47 -6.53 -10.10
N GLU A 142 -7.67 -5.94 -9.21
CA GLU A 142 -7.07 -4.63 -9.41
C GLU A 142 -5.55 -4.81 -9.50
N VAL A 143 -4.90 -3.93 -10.26
CA VAL A 143 -3.45 -3.99 -10.45
C VAL A 143 -2.85 -2.63 -10.18
N SER A 144 -1.71 -2.61 -9.51
CA SER A 144 -1.00 -1.38 -9.15
C SER A 144 0.49 -1.53 -9.44
N LEU A 145 1.08 -0.45 -9.88
CA LEU A 145 2.53 -0.34 -10.00
C LEU A 145 3.05 0.53 -8.87
N GLY A 146 4.15 0.13 -8.28
CA GLY A 146 4.70 0.86 -7.16
C GLY A 146 6.20 0.75 -7.04
N ARG A 147 6.71 1.39 -6.01
CA ARG A 147 8.10 1.26 -5.65
C ARG A 147 8.28 1.43 -4.15
N ARG A 148 9.29 0.78 -3.62
CA ARG A 148 9.73 1.02 -2.24
C ARG A 148 10.22 2.45 -2.13
N VAL A 149 9.88 3.09 -1.02
CA VAL A 149 10.34 4.45 -0.72
C VAL A 149 11.05 4.46 0.63
N GLU A 150 11.99 5.38 0.78
CA GLU A 150 12.69 5.52 2.04
C GLU A 150 11.86 6.39 3.00
N PRO A 151 11.97 6.17 4.32
CA PRO A 151 11.23 7.00 5.28
C PRO A 151 11.47 8.49 5.11
N ALA A 152 12.67 8.88 4.68
CA ALA A 152 13.01 10.28 4.46
C ALA A 152 12.24 10.92 3.30
N GLU A 153 11.70 10.11 2.38
CA GLU A 153 10.92 10.63 1.25
C GLU A 153 9.49 11.00 1.64
N VAL A 154 9.05 10.57 2.82
CA VAL A 154 7.65 10.71 3.25
C VAL A 154 7.59 11.46 4.57
N GLU A 155 6.82 12.50 4.61
CA GLU A 155 6.59 13.28 5.83
C GLU A 155 5.12 13.19 6.21
N VAL A 156 4.88 12.88 7.48
CA VAL A 156 3.52 12.74 8.03
C VAL A 156 3.28 13.89 9.00
N GLY A 157 2.18 14.59 8.79
CA GLY A 157 1.90 15.73 9.67
C GLY A 157 0.45 16.16 9.72
#